data_4b451d29c2b01567c2d28b8ac0e201a2
#
_entry.id   4b451d29c2b01567c2d28b8ac0e201a2
#
_cell.length_a   1.000
_cell.length_b   1.000
_cell.length_c   1.000
_cell.angle_alpha   90.00
_cell.angle_beta   90.00
_cell.angle_gamma   90.00
#
_symmetry.space_group_name_H-M   'P 1'
#
loop_
_entity.id
_entity.type
_entity.pdbx_description
1 polymer ?
#
loop_
_entity_poly.entity_id
_entity_poly.type
_entity_poly.pdbx_seq_one_letter_code
_entity_poly.pdbx_strand_id
1 'polypeptide(L)'
;ADRFPLKGAGEVRELEEHFHGQQANLVISFRTSTGHGDPLQESMMIASGVIGGFPHSRLFTQVREKQSLCYSVNSLFDGSSGLMLVNAGIDGDTATRTRESILEQIDVVKRGEFSAEEFQMTLDAWDSRLRMTQDSPASLAEFDLVSRLVGRDPTIDGLRERVSCVTREGVIEAANRLETDLIYLLSPEDDQREDVQ
;
A
#
# COMPACT_ATOMS: atom_id res chain seq x y z
N ALA A 1 15.76 -22.03 -2.42
CA ALA A 1 16.59 -20.98 -1.78
C ALA A 1 15.82 -19.67 -1.96
N ASP A 2 15.43 -19.03 -0.88
CA ASP A 2 14.80 -17.71 -0.90
C ASP A 2 15.74 -16.72 -1.55
N ARG A 3 15.40 -16.31 -2.77
CA ARG A 3 16.20 -15.33 -3.52
C ARG A 3 16.07 -13.91 -2.92
N PHE A 4 15.01 -13.70 -2.13
CA PHE A 4 14.70 -12.42 -1.46
C PHE A 4 14.30 -12.71 -0.02
N PRO A 5 15.23 -12.81 0.93
CA PRO A 5 14.90 -13.05 2.32
C PRO A 5 14.11 -11.85 2.86
N LEU A 6 12.88 -12.10 3.29
CA LEU A 6 12.07 -11.09 3.95
C LEU A 6 12.68 -10.77 5.32
N LYS A 7 12.78 -9.50 5.65
CA LYS A 7 13.22 -9.04 6.97
C LYS A 7 11.99 -8.59 7.75
N GLY A 8 11.91 -8.97 9.02
CA GLY A 8 10.95 -8.39 9.96
C GLY A 8 11.25 -6.91 10.21
N ALA A 9 10.28 -6.18 10.75
CA ALA A 9 10.50 -4.81 11.19
C ALA A 9 11.46 -4.80 12.41
N GLY A 10 12.32 -3.79 12.45
CA GLY A 10 13.11 -3.45 13.63
C GLY A 10 12.44 -2.31 14.41
N GLU A 11 13.25 -1.45 15.02
CA GLU A 11 12.74 -0.18 15.54
C GLU A 11 12.23 0.70 14.40
N VAL A 12 11.08 1.35 14.60
CA VAL A 12 10.50 2.27 13.63
C VAL A 12 11.44 3.44 13.43
N ARG A 13 11.86 3.66 12.20
CA ARG A 13 12.71 4.79 11.83
C ARG A 13 11.83 5.97 11.42
N GLU A 14 12.15 7.15 11.92
CA GLU A 14 11.52 8.40 11.49
C GLU A 14 12.58 9.28 10.85
N LEU A 15 12.33 9.70 9.62
CA LEU A 15 13.22 10.54 8.85
C LEU A 15 12.44 11.73 8.28
N GLU A 16 13.04 12.89 8.34
CA GLU A 16 12.52 14.10 7.73
C GLU A 16 13.61 14.74 6.87
N GLU A 17 13.25 15.11 5.65
CA GLU A 17 14.11 15.85 4.73
C GLU A 17 13.36 17.05 4.17
N HIS A 18 14.11 18.10 3.82
CA HIS A 18 13.55 19.32 3.26
C HIS A 18 13.99 19.48 1.80
N PHE A 19 13.12 20.08 0.99
CA PHE A 19 13.41 20.33 -0.42
C PHE A 19 12.78 21.64 -0.91
N HIS A 20 13.33 22.20 -1.99
CA HIS A 20 12.72 23.34 -2.65
C HIS A 20 11.47 22.91 -3.42
N GLY A 21 10.29 23.17 -2.87
CA GLY A 21 9.00 22.80 -3.46
C GLY A 21 7.83 23.34 -2.66
N GLN A 22 6.61 22.96 -3.05
CA GLN A 22 5.40 23.51 -2.42
C GLN A 22 4.59 22.46 -1.66
N GLN A 23 4.76 21.17 -1.96
CA GLN A 23 3.90 20.13 -1.43
C GLN A 23 4.72 19.10 -0.67
N ALA A 24 4.35 18.82 0.57
CA ALA A 24 4.97 17.76 1.35
C ALA A 24 4.49 16.37 0.93
N ASN A 25 5.35 15.38 1.14
CA ASN A 25 5.04 13.97 0.91
C ASN A 25 5.32 13.16 2.17
N LEU A 26 4.31 12.46 2.65
CA LEU A 26 4.43 11.50 3.74
C LEU A 26 4.44 10.08 3.18
N VAL A 27 5.48 9.32 3.49
CA VAL A 27 5.61 7.92 3.13
C VAL A 27 5.69 7.08 4.41
N ILE A 28 4.82 6.08 4.53
CA ILE A 28 4.88 5.11 5.62
C ILE A 28 5.13 3.73 5.01
N SER A 29 6.22 3.09 5.41
CA SER A 29 6.61 1.74 4.96
C SER A 29 6.29 0.73 6.05
N PHE A 30 5.71 -0.38 5.63
CA PHE A 30 5.38 -1.52 6.48
C PHE A 30 6.11 -2.76 5.96
N ARG A 31 6.72 -3.53 6.89
CA ARG A 31 7.11 -4.91 6.64
C ARG A 31 5.87 -5.77 6.70
N THR A 32 5.73 -6.66 5.71
CA THR A 32 4.53 -7.51 5.61
C THR A 32 4.79 -8.95 6.03
N SER A 33 6.07 -9.34 6.15
CA SER A 33 6.48 -10.74 6.30
C SER A 33 5.80 -11.68 5.29
N THR A 34 5.33 -11.12 4.16
CA THR A 34 4.61 -11.79 3.09
C THR A 34 5.30 -11.46 1.78
N GLY A 35 5.68 -12.48 1.05
CA GLY A 35 6.35 -12.34 -0.24
C GLY A 35 5.77 -13.28 -1.29
N HIS A 36 6.46 -13.34 -2.42
CA HIS A 36 6.09 -14.27 -3.47
C HIS A 36 6.14 -15.71 -2.97
N GLY A 37 5.04 -16.46 -3.16
CA GLY A 37 4.90 -17.85 -2.72
C GLY A 37 4.34 -18.02 -1.31
N ASP A 38 4.18 -16.94 -0.54
CA ASP A 38 3.47 -16.99 0.74
C ASP A 38 1.98 -17.30 0.52
N PRO A 39 1.34 -18.15 1.34
CA PRO A 39 -0.09 -18.45 1.24
C PRO A 39 -0.99 -17.21 1.36
N LEU A 40 -0.54 -16.16 2.03
CA LEU A 40 -1.31 -14.92 2.21
C LEU A 40 -0.94 -13.82 1.20
N GLN A 41 -0.18 -14.12 0.14
CA GLN A 41 0.23 -13.09 -0.83
C GLN A 41 -0.98 -12.40 -1.48
N GLU A 42 -1.95 -13.15 -1.98
CA GLU A 42 -3.15 -12.58 -2.60
C GLU A 42 -4.02 -11.85 -1.54
N SER A 43 -4.08 -12.38 -0.32
CA SER A 43 -4.75 -11.70 0.80
C SER A 43 -4.09 -10.36 1.14
N MET A 44 -2.75 -10.27 1.08
CA MET A 44 -2.01 -9.02 1.28
C MET A 44 -2.27 -8.04 0.13
N MET A 45 -2.36 -8.52 -1.11
CA MET A 45 -2.76 -7.68 -2.26
C MET A 45 -4.14 -7.05 -2.04
N ILE A 46 -5.11 -7.86 -1.57
CA ILE A 46 -6.46 -7.36 -1.27
C ILE A 46 -6.46 -6.45 -0.05
N ALA A 47 -5.70 -6.78 1.02
CA ALA A 47 -5.55 -5.90 2.18
C ALA A 47 -5.02 -4.51 1.77
N SER A 48 -3.97 -4.45 0.96
CA SER A 48 -3.47 -3.20 0.39
C SER A 48 -4.55 -2.49 -0.44
N GLY A 49 -5.36 -3.23 -1.22
CA GLY A 49 -6.48 -2.68 -1.98
C GLY A 49 -7.54 -2.01 -1.10
N VAL A 50 -7.96 -2.69 -0.02
CA VAL A 50 -8.93 -2.16 0.97
C VAL A 50 -8.36 -0.95 1.70
N ILE A 51 -7.08 -0.98 2.06
CA ILE A 51 -6.40 0.12 2.76
C ILE A 51 -6.34 1.36 1.88
N GLY A 52 -5.72 1.29 0.69
CA GLY A 52 -5.45 2.49 -0.10
C GLY A 52 -5.25 2.28 -1.60
N GLY A 53 -5.56 1.07 -2.14
CA GLY A 53 -5.24 0.74 -3.54
C GLY A 53 -6.21 1.28 -4.58
N PHE A 54 -7.38 1.79 -4.18
CA PHE A 54 -8.48 2.19 -5.08
C PHE A 54 -9.24 3.42 -4.54
N PRO A 55 -10.04 4.11 -5.40
CA PRO A 55 -10.85 5.27 -4.97
C PRO A 55 -11.90 4.99 -3.90
N HIS A 56 -12.35 3.74 -3.75
CA HIS A 56 -13.28 3.31 -2.70
C HIS A 56 -12.56 2.84 -1.43
N SER A 57 -11.23 2.87 -1.39
CA SER A 57 -10.44 2.41 -0.26
C SER A 57 -10.57 3.30 0.97
N ARG A 58 -10.21 2.76 2.12
CA ARG A 58 -10.35 3.45 3.41
C ARG A 58 -9.51 4.74 3.50
N LEU A 59 -8.26 4.71 3.05
CA LEU A 59 -7.43 5.91 3.05
C LEU A 59 -8.02 7.00 2.15
N PHE A 60 -8.52 6.63 0.98
CA PHE A 60 -9.12 7.60 0.08
C PHE A 60 -10.40 8.20 0.66
N THR A 61 -11.32 7.39 1.15
CA THR A 61 -12.62 7.85 1.64
C THR A 61 -12.55 8.51 3.01
N GLN A 62 -11.71 8.02 3.94
CA GLN A 62 -11.67 8.51 5.31
C GLN A 62 -10.63 9.63 5.49
N VAL A 63 -9.42 9.49 4.92
CA VAL A 63 -8.33 10.46 5.14
C VAL A 63 -8.42 11.61 4.13
N ARG A 64 -8.61 11.29 2.84
CA ARG A 64 -8.66 12.31 1.79
C ARG A 64 -10.01 12.99 1.70
N GLU A 65 -11.12 12.24 1.55
CA GLU A 65 -12.43 12.85 1.29
C GLU A 65 -13.10 13.41 2.56
N LYS A 66 -13.18 12.60 3.62
CA LYS A 66 -13.89 13.03 4.84
C LYS A 66 -13.09 13.99 5.71
N GLN A 67 -11.78 13.77 5.85
CA GLN A 67 -10.95 14.59 6.73
C GLN A 67 -10.18 15.67 5.98
N SER A 68 -10.10 15.58 4.65
CA SER A 68 -9.37 16.54 3.79
C SER A 68 -7.91 16.74 4.22
N LEU A 69 -7.23 15.66 4.68
CA LEU A 69 -5.87 15.73 5.21
C LEU A 69 -4.79 15.59 4.13
N CYS A 70 -5.16 15.16 2.92
CA CYS A 70 -4.22 14.95 1.82
C CYS A 70 -4.88 15.20 0.46
N TYR A 71 -4.08 15.58 -0.53
CA TYR A 71 -4.52 15.73 -1.93
C TYR A 71 -4.57 14.40 -2.66
N SER A 72 -3.62 13.53 -2.31
CA SER A 72 -3.51 12.18 -2.85
C SER A 72 -3.12 11.23 -1.74
N VAL A 73 -3.63 10.01 -1.79
CA VAL A 73 -3.21 8.92 -0.91
C VAL A 73 -3.37 7.60 -1.62
N ASN A 74 -2.38 6.74 -1.49
CA ASN A 74 -2.46 5.39 -2.03
C ASN A 74 -1.60 4.42 -1.22
N SER A 75 -1.92 3.13 -1.33
CA SER A 75 -1.08 2.04 -0.84
C SER A 75 -0.65 1.11 -1.97
N LEU A 76 0.54 0.55 -1.85
CA LEU A 76 1.12 -0.40 -2.79
C LEU A 76 1.82 -1.53 -2.03
N PHE A 77 1.45 -2.76 -2.31
CA PHE A 77 2.15 -3.96 -1.83
C PHE A 77 3.11 -4.48 -2.91
N ASP A 78 4.37 -4.67 -2.54
CA ASP A 78 5.39 -5.35 -3.37
C ASP A 78 5.79 -6.67 -2.73
N GLY A 79 5.36 -7.77 -3.34
CA GLY A 79 5.70 -9.12 -2.90
C GLY A 79 7.17 -9.49 -3.09
N SER A 80 7.93 -8.75 -3.92
CA SER A 80 9.36 -9.01 -4.14
C SER A 80 10.20 -8.58 -2.95
N SER A 81 9.86 -7.42 -2.36
CA SER A 81 10.54 -6.87 -1.19
C SER A 81 9.85 -7.22 0.14
N GLY A 82 8.60 -7.68 0.08
CA GLY A 82 7.77 -7.90 1.27
C GLY A 82 7.42 -6.61 1.99
N LEU A 83 7.23 -5.53 1.23
CA LEU A 83 6.90 -4.20 1.73
C LEU A 83 5.50 -3.79 1.28
N MET A 84 4.81 -3.08 2.14
CA MET A 84 3.68 -2.23 1.77
C MET A 84 4.03 -0.78 2.02
N LEU A 85 3.85 0.07 1.02
CA LEU A 85 4.08 1.51 1.10
C LEU A 85 2.75 2.23 1.09
N VAL A 86 2.60 3.21 1.96
CA VAL A 86 1.53 4.22 1.91
C VAL A 86 2.17 5.56 1.59
N ASN A 87 1.71 6.19 0.51
CA ASN A 87 2.16 7.52 0.10
C ASN A 87 1.00 8.50 0.22
N ALA A 88 1.25 9.68 0.76
CA ALA A 88 0.29 10.77 0.84
C ALA A 88 0.92 12.10 0.47
N GLY A 89 0.32 12.80 -0.51
CA GLY A 89 0.65 14.20 -0.81
C GLY A 89 -0.16 15.10 0.11
N ILE A 90 0.51 15.91 0.92
CA ILE A 90 -0.09 16.65 2.05
C ILE A 90 0.38 18.11 2.08
N ASP A 91 -0.30 18.94 2.88
CA ASP A 91 0.29 20.17 3.40
C ASP A 91 1.20 19.84 4.60
N GLY A 92 2.32 20.55 4.71
CA GLY A 92 3.32 20.24 5.74
C GLY A 92 2.79 20.30 7.18
N ASP A 93 1.85 21.20 7.46
CA ASP A 93 1.20 21.39 8.75
C ASP A 93 0.21 20.25 9.11
N THR A 94 -0.21 19.44 8.14
CA THR A 94 -1.12 18.31 8.36
C THR A 94 -0.40 16.98 8.59
N ALA A 95 0.92 16.91 8.51
CA ALA A 95 1.71 15.68 8.50
C ALA A 95 1.41 14.75 9.69
N THR A 96 1.42 15.27 10.93
CA THR A 96 1.15 14.48 12.13
C THR A 96 -0.27 13.89 12.12
N ARG A 97 -1.27 14.72 11.81
CA ARG A 97 -2.68 14.28 11.76
C ARG A 97 -2.92 13.26 10.64
N THR A 98 -2.28 13.46 9.49
CA THR A 98 -2.37 12.52 8.36
C THR A 98 -1.75 11.18 8.72
N ARG A 99 -0.56 11.17 9.34
CA ARG A 99 0.10 9.97 9.86
C ARG A 99 -0.82 9.20 10.82
N GLU A 100 -1.35 9.86 11.84
CA GLU A 100 -2.23 9.25 12.83
C GLU A 100 -3.48 8.65 12.18
N SER A 101 -4.12 9.40 11.28
CA SER A 101 -5.30 8.92 10.55
C SER A 101 -5.00 7.72 9.64
N ILE A 102 -3.84 7.70 8.95
CA ILE A 102 -3.43 6.55 8.14
C ILE A 102 -3.25 5.31 9.02
N LEU A 103 -2.52 5.43 10.13
CA LEU A 103 -2.28 4.31 11.04
C LEU A 103 -3.58 3.78 11.65
N GLU A 104 -4.50 4.66 12.04
CA GLU A 104 -5.83 4.26 12.51
C GLU A 104 -6.61 3.47 11.46
N GLN A 105 -6.62 3.90 10.19
CA GLN A 105 -7.32 3.16 9.14
C GLN A 105 -6.71 1.79 8.87
N ILE A 106 -5.41 1.63 9.03
CA ILE A 106 -4.76 0.32 8.95
C ILE A 106 -5.21 -0.57 10.12
N ASP A 107 -5.27 -0.03 11.35
CA ASP A 107 -5.73 -0.76 12.51
C ASP A 107 -7.22 -1.14 12.40
N VAL A 108 -8.06 -0.32 11.78
CA VAL A 108 -9.44 -0.67 11.43
C VAL A 108 -9.49 -1.92 10.53
N VAL A 109 -8.61 -2.01 9.52
CA VAL A 109 -8.53 -3.21 8.65
C VAL A 109 -8.00 -4.41 9.42
N LYS A 110 -7.00 -4.25 10.29
CA LYS A 110 -6.47 -5.32 11.16
C LYS A 110 -7.54 -5.90 12.09
N ARG A 111 -8.45 -5.06 12.59
CA ARG A 111 -9.59 -5.49 13.42
C ARG A 111 -10.75 -6.07 12.62
N GLY A 112 -10.68 -6.04 11.28
CA GLY A 112 -11.75 -6.48 10.41
C GLY A 112 -12.96 -5.53 10.37
N GLU A 113 -12.81 -4.26 10.72
CA GLU A 113 -13.87 -3.26 10.77
C GLU A 113 -14.08 -2.55 9.40
N PHE A 114 -13.92 -3.30 8.30
CA PHE A 114 -14.29 -2.88 6.96
C PHE A 114 -15.53 -3.65 6.50
N SER A 115 -16.36 -3.04 5.65
CA SER A 115 -17.61 -3.62 5.23
C SER A 115 -17.44 -4.75 4.21
N ALA A 116 -18.48 -5.59 4.07
CA ALA A 116 -18.52 -6.59 2.99
C ALA A 116 -18.53 -5.94 1.60
N GLU A 117 -19.09 -4.73 1.49
CA GLU A 117 -19.12 -3.95 0.25
C GLU A 117 -17.71 -3.46 -0.11
N GLU A 118 -16.95 -2.86 0.83
CA GLU A 118 -15.55 -2.46 0.62
C GLU A 118 -14.68 -3.64 0.16
N PHE A 119 -14.88 -4.80 0.75
CA PHE A 119 -14.18 -6.03 0.36
C PHE A 119 -14.55 -6.46 -1.06
N GLN A 120 -15.85 -6.56 -1.39
CA GLN A 120 -16.30 -6.99 -2.70
C GLN A 120 -15.87 -6.03 -3.81
N MET A 121 -16.03 -4.72 -3.59
CA MET A 121 -15.56 -3.70 -4.54
C MET A 121 -14.06 -3.82 -4.81
N THR A 122 -13.28 -4.20 -3.81
CA THR A 122 -11.83 -4.39 -3.97
C THR A 122 -11.51 -5.64 -4.80
N LEU A 123 -12.21 -6.75 -4.60
CA LEU A 123 -12.08 -7.95 -5.44
C LEU A 123 -12.44 -7.64 -6.90
N ASP A 124 -13.55 -6.96 -7.14
CA ASP A 124 -14.01 -6.58 -8.48
C ASP A 124 -13.03 -5.62 -9.18
N ALA A 125 -12.47 -4.68 -8.43
CA ALA A 125 -11.47 -3.75 -8.94
C ALA A 125 -10.16 -4.46 -9.31
N TRP A 126 -9.72 -5.45 -8.53
CA TRP A 126 -8.57 -6.28 -8.87
C TRP A 126 -8.85 -7.15 -10.09
N ASP A 127 -10.01 -7.80 -10.19
CA ASP A 127 -10.38 -8.58 -11.39
C ASP A 127 -10.34 -7.70 -12.64
N SER A 128 -10.90 -6.49 -12.57
CA SER A 128 -10.89 -5.53 -13.66
C SER A 128 -9.45 -5.11 -14.03
N ARG A 129 -8.60 -4.81 -13.04
CA ARG A 129 -7.19 -4.45 -13.26
C ARG A 129 -6.42 -5.58 -13.94
N LEU A 130 -6.62 -6.83 -13.51
CA LEU A 130 -5.97 -8.00 -14.09
C LEU A 130 -6.42 -8.25 -15.54
N ARG A 131 -7.71 -8.03 -15.86
CA ARG A 131 -8.19 -8.08 -17.24
C ARG A 131 -7.50 -7.03 -18.12
N MET A 132 -7.38 -5.79 -17.63
CA MET A 132 -6.68 -4.73 -18.39
C MET A 132 -5.20 -5.06 -18.61
N THR A 133 -4.55 -5.81 -17.73
CA THR A 133 -3.18 -6.29 -17.94
C THR A 133 -3.07 -7.18 -19.17
N GLN A 134 -4.10 -7.97 -19.48
CA GLN A 134 -4.12 -8.84 -20.67
C GLN A 134 -4.10 -8.05 -21.99
N ASP A 135 -4.57 -6.81 -21.98
CA ASP A 135 -4.62 -5.95 -23.17
C ASP A 135 -3.28 -5.23 -23.44
N SER A 136 -2.30 -5.34 -22.51
CA SER A 136 -0.99 -4.70 -22.62
C SER A 136 0.13 -5.72 -22.81
N PRO A 137 0.74 -5.86 -23.98
CA PRO A 137 1.84 -6.80 -24.21
C PRO A 137 3.05 -6.56 -23.28
N ALA A 138 3.35 -5.30 -22.96
CA ALA A 138 4.44 -4.95 -22.03
C ALA A 138 4.13 -5.44 -20.62
N SER A 139 2.92 -5.19 -20.12
CA SER A 139 2.48 -5.63 -18.78
C SER A 139 2.42 -7.16 -18.68
N LEU A 140 2.00 -7.84 -19.76
CA LEU A 140 2.02 -9.30 -19.82
C LEU A 140 3.46 -9.86 -19.77
N ALA A 141 4.39 -9.26 -20.51
CA ALA A 141 5.78 -9.69 -20.50
C ALA A 141 6.43 -9.51 -19.14
N GLU A 142 6.18 -8.38 -18.46
CA GLU A 142 6.64 -8.12 -17.10
C GLU A 142 6.02 -9.11 -16.11
N PHE A 143 4.72 -9.33 -16.18
CA PHE A 143 4.02 -10.30 -15.33
C PHE A 143 4.55 -11.72 -15.50
N ASP A 144 4.72 -12.19 -16.76
CA ASP A 144 5.27 -13.50 -17.08
C ASP A 144 6.70 -13.64 -16.53
N LEU A 145 7.55 -12.63 -16.76
CA LEU A 145 8.93 -12.63 -16.27
C LEU A 145 8.98 -12.74 -14.75
N VAL A 146 8.25 -11.87 -14.02
CA VAL A 146 8.23 -11.89 -12.55
C VAL A 146 7.69 -13.21 -12.04
N SER A 147 6.58 -13.72 -12.58
CA SER A 147 5.97 -14.98 -12.18
C SER A 147 6.94 -16.16 -12.32
N ARG A 148 7.67 -16.25 -13.43
CA ARG A 148 8.69 -17.28 -13.66
C ARG A 148 9.88 -17.14 -12.71
N LEU A 149 10.34 -15.92 -12.45
CA LEU A 149 11.47 -15.67 -11.52
C LEU A 149 11.15 -16.14 -10.11
N VAL A 150 9.88 -16.02 -9.68
CA VAL A 150 9.43 -16.43 -8.34
C VAL A 150 8.82 -17.85 -8.32
N GLY A 151 8.79 -18.55 -9.47
CA GLY A 151 8.31 -19.92 -9.57
C GLY A 151 6.78 -20.08 -9.44
N ARG A 152 6.03 -19.06 -9.86
CA ARG A 152 4.56 -19.05 -9.86
C ARG A 152 3.99 -19.32 -11.25
N ASP A 153 2.69 -19.64 -11.29
CA ASP A 153 1.91 -19.71 -12.53
C ASP A 153 1.95 -18.34 -13.23
N PRO A 154 2.50 -18.25 -14.46
CA PRO A 154 2.63 -17.01 -15.21
C PRO A 154 1.34 -16.60 -15.93
N THR A 155 0.18 -17.16 -15.57
CA THR A 155 -1.08 -16.82 -16.21
C THR A 155 -1.88 -15.80 -15.39
N ILE A 156 -2.44 -14.81 -16.08
CA ILE A 156 -3.34 -13.83 -15.45
C ILE A 156 -4.59 -14.54 -14.92
N ASP A 157 -5.12 -15.51 -15.65
CA ASP A 157 -6.32 -16.26 -15.21
C ASP A 157 -6.05 -17.06 -13.93
N GLY A 158 -4.87 -17.66 -13.80
CA GLY A 158 -4.48 -18.33 -12.55
C GLY A 158 -4.37 -17.35 -11.38
N LEU A 159 -3.85 -16.13 -11.60
CA LEU A 159 -3.86 -15.10 -10.54
C LEU A 159 -5.27 -14.62 -10.21
N ARG A 160 -6.14 -14.42 -11.21
CA ARG A 160 -7.55 -14.05 -11.01
C ARG A 160 -8.31 -15.10 -10.19
N GLU A 161 -8.09 -16.38 -10.49
CA GLU A 161 -8.68 -17.49 -9.71
C GLU A 161 -8.22 -17.42 -8.23
N ARG A 162 -6.92 -17.25 -7.97
CA ARG A 162 -6.41 -17.12 -6.60
C ARG A 162 -6.97 -15.89 -5.88
N VAL A 163 -7.06 -14.76 -6.56
CA VAL A 163 -7.68 -13.53 -6.01
C VAL A 163 -9.15 -13.76 -5.66
N SER A 164 -9.90 -14.46 -6.51
CA SER A 164 -11.33 -14.76 -6.25
C SER A 164 -11.56 -15.68 -5.05
N CYS A 165 -10.53 -16.44 -4.65
CA CYS A 165 -10.59 -17.33 -3.47
C CYS A 165 -10.19 -16.62 -2.16
N VAL A 166 -9.76 -15.35 -2.21
CA VAL A 166 -9.40 -14.60 -1.00
C VAL A 166 -10.62 -14.42 -0.13
N THR A 167 -10.47 -14.68 1.16
CA THR A 167 -11.52 -14.50 2.16
C THR A 167 -11.27 -13.23 2.98
N ARG A 168 -12.31 -12.74 3.64
CA ARG A 168 -12.20 -11.59 4.55
C ARG A 168 -11.26 -11.90 5.72
N GLU A 169 -11.33 -13.10 6.26
CA GLU A 169 -10.45 -13.58 7.33
C GLU A 169 -8.98 -13.60 6.87
N GLY A 170 -8.73 -14.03 5.62
CA GLY A 170 -7.40 -13.98 5.02
C GLY A 170 -6.86 -12.55 4.90
N VAL A 171 -7.73 -11.58 4.54
CA VAL A 171 -7.35 -10.14 4.51
C VAL A 171 -6.98 -9.63 5.90
N ILE A 172 -7.76 -10.00 6.94
CA ILE A 172 -7.49 -9.61 8.33
C ILE A 172 -6.16 -10.23 8.80
N GLU A 173 -5.94 -11.51 8.51
CA GLU A 173 -4.69 -12.20 8.87
C GLU A 173 -3.49 -11.53 8.18
N ALA A 174 -3.59 -11.24 6.89
CA ALA A 174 -2.54 -10.54 6.15
C ALA A 174 -2.29 -9.13 6.71
N ALA A 175 -3.35 -8.35 6.98
CA ALA A 175 -3.22 -7.02 7.55
C ALA A 175 -2.53 -7.04 8.93
N ASN A 176 -2.76 -8.06 9.74
CA ASN A 176 -2.11 -8.21 11.05
C ASN A 176 -0.61 -8.52 10.96
N ARG A 177 -0.09 -8.87 9.77
CA ARG A 177 1.36 -8.97 9.54
C ARG A 177 2.04 -7.62 9.23
N LEU A 178 1.27 -6.54 9.10
CA LEU A 178 1.83 -5.22 8.82
C LEU A 178 2.50 -4.66 10.06
N GLU A 179 3.81 -4.48 9.99
CA GLU A 179 4.64 -3.85 11.01
C GLU A 179 5.26 -2.58 10.45
N THR A 180 5.06 -1.44 11.10
CA THR A 180 5.66 -0.16 10.66
C THR A 180 7.18 -0.25 10.71
N ASP A 181 7.86 0.10 9.62
CA ASP A 181 9.34 0.05 9.49
C ASP A 181 9.95 1.45 9.36
N LEU A 182 9.31 2.32 8.55
CA LEU A 182 9.81 3.67 8.29
C LEU A 182 8.65 4.64 8.15
N ILE A 183 8.81 5.82 8.74
CA ILE A 183 7.98 7.00 8.49
C ILE A 183 8.91 8.07 7.93
N TYR A 184 8.66 8.48 6.70
CA TYR A 184 9.47 9.45 5.98
C TYR A 184 8.62 10.65 5.60
N LEU A 185 9.04 11.82 6.01
CA LEU A 185 8.43 13.09 5.64
C LEU A 185 9.42 13.89 4.77
N LEU A 186 9.00 14.20 3.56
CA LEU A 186 9.67 15.14 2.69
C LEU A 186 8.84 16.44 2.69
N SER A 187 9.35 17.50 3.32
CA SER A 187 8.65 18.77 3.48
C SER A 187 9.32 19.90 2.68
N PRO A 188 8.56 20.91 2.26
CA PRO A 188 9.16 22.13 1.70
C PRO A 188 10.07 22.80 2.71
N GLU A 189 11.17 23.43 2.23
CA GLU A 189 11.93 24.36 3.05
C GLU A 189 11.06 25.57 3.43
N ASP A 190 11.13 25.97 4.70
CA ASP A 190 10.50 27.22 5.14
C ASP A 190 11.19 28.42 4.46
N ASP A 191 10.49 29.07 3.57
CA ASP A 191 10.96 30.25 2.81
C ASP A 191 11.17 31.51 3.71
N GLN A 192 11.22 31.32 5.05
CA GLN A 192 11.34 32.41 6.03
C GLN A 192 12.79 32.76 6.45
N ARG A 193 13.81 32.33 5.71
CA ARG A 193 15.22 32.70 6.04
C ARG A 193 15.89 33.73 5.13
N GLU A 194 15.18 34.41 4.25
CA GLU A 194 15.73 35.52 3.48
C GLU A 194 14.91 36.78 3.68
N ASP A 195 14.98 37.41 4.86
CA ASP A 195 14.74 38.86 5.01
C ASP A 195 15.26 39.35 6.37
N VAL A 196 16.56 39.19 6.61
CA VAL A 196 17.30 40.05 7.56
C VAL A 196 18.72 40.28 7.03
N GLN A 197 18.87 41.23 6.15
CA GLN A 197 20.11 42.02 6.03
C GLN A 197 19.77 43.47 5.80
#